data_c8f30bffce62b8eedf0bca6824f34f6e
#
_entry.id   c8f30bffce62b8eedf0bca6824f34f6e
#
_cell.length_a   1.000
_cell.length_b   1.000
_cell.length_c   1.000
_cell.angle_alpha   90.00
_cell.angle_beta   90.00
_cell.angle_gamma   90.00
#
_symmetry.space_group_name_H-M   'P 1'
#
loop_
_entity.id
_entity.type
_entity.pdbx_description
1 polymer ?
#
loop_
_entity_poly.entity_id
_entity_poly.type
_entity_poly.pdbx_seq_one_letter_code
_entity_poly.pdbx_strand_id
1 'polypeptide(L)'
;MPDVLQGKGVISGIAIGKVMLVSQNIDGYLAAYDAGDSESEIQKVHEAIRNVVADLEASVEMLKAKESIDRAAIMEAHLMMAQDSSLESAIIDKVTSTGSAPRAILDASEEYAAMFEAMDDAYLKERAVDIRDVGRRIAKRLLGVPEPELGDEAVILCGHEIEPSVIANIPSNKIGGVILGQGSTTCHAVIIAKARAITTVVGLGKKVEAIKDGTMVLIDGDEGEVLINPDERTITSYQKRLEEQKRQQEHYAQLAPLPAITTDGVKVQLAANIGSADDVKSALTYGCEGVGLFRTEFVFMGKENIPTEEDQYLAYKKAVEKCAGNICVIRTMDIGGDKPLAYLDVPPEDNPFLGWRALRISLTREDLFIPQLKAILRAGVYGKAAIMLPMVISVTEINQVKTLLEKAKNELIAEGKEYSEDVSLGIMVETPAAAVMAPVLAKHVDFFSIGTNDLVQYTLAVDRVNHNVAYLYSHFHPAVLRLIYTTIKAARDHNIWAGMCGEMASDPAAAVLLLGMGIHELSMSAPSIPKVKEKIRKI
;
A
#
# COMPACT_ATOMS: atom_id res chain seq x y z
N MET A 1 24.92 27.78 -0.93
CA MET A 1 24.18 26.57 -0.56
C MET A 1 23.16 26.34 -1.67
N PRO A 2 22.93 25.12 -2.12
CA PRO A 2 21.89 24.87 -3.11
C PRO A 2 20.53 25.31 -2.54
N ASP A 3 19.66 25.80 -3.42
CA ASP A 3 18.28 26.09 -3.02
C ASP A 3 17.56 24.77 -2.76
N VAL A 4 17.10 24.56 -1.53
CA VAL A 4 16.41 23.35 -1.10
C VAL A 4 14.91 23.63 -1.06
N LEU A 5 14.15 22.89 -1.84
CA LEU A 5 12.70 22.90 -1.78
C LEU A 5 12.22 21.71 -0.96
N GLN A 6 11.35 21.98 0.00
CA GLN A 6 10.75 20.95 0.83
C GLN A 6 9.36 20.60 0.32
N GLY A 7 9.15 19.34 0.02
CA GLY A 7 7.89 18.70 -0.31
C GLY A 7 7.65 17.50 0.60
N LYS A 8 6.84 16.55 0.10
CA LYS A 8 6.59 15.26 0.74
C LYS A 8 7.16 14.14 -0.14
N GLY A 9 8.09 13.35 0.39
CA GLY A 9 8.55 12.14 -0.25
C GLY A 9 7.43 11.09 -0.27
N VAL A 10 7.19 10.53 -1.44
CA VAL A 10 6.14 9.52 -1.66
C VAL A 10 6.73 8.19 -2.09
N ILE A 11 7.82 8.25 -2.83
CA ILE A 11 8.58 7.08 -3.27
C ILE A 11 10.03 7.33 -2.90
N SER A 12 10.54 6.47 -2.03
CA SER A 12 11.92 6.51 -1.50
C SER A 12 12.97 6.43 -2.60
N GLY A 13 14.15 6.90 -2.29
CA GLY A 13 15.33 6.83 -3.14
C GLY A 13 15.94 8.19 -3.43
N ILE A 14 17.07 8.17 -4.12
CA ILE A 14 17.80 9.35 -4.55
C ILE A 14 17.85 9.38 -6.07
N ALA A 15 17.47 10.51 -6.66
CA ALA A 15 17.56 10.71 -8.10
C ALA A 15 18.33 12.00 -8.40
N ILE A 16 19.23 11.94 -9.37
CA ILE A 16 20.03 13.08 -9.83
C ILE A 16 19.90 13.16 -11.34
N GLY A 17 19.57 14.31 -11.86
CA GLY A 17 19.41 14.49 -13.31
C GLY A 17 18.97 15.88 -13.69
N LYS A 18 18.90 16.09 -14.99
CA LYS A 18 18.35 17.32 -15.56
C LYS A 18 16.83 17.28 -15.55
N VAL A 19 16.22 18.39 -15.21
CA VAL A 19 14.78 18.56 -15.24
C VAL A 19 14.30 18.62 -16.68
N MET A 20 13.24 17.90 -16.95
CA MET A 20 12.36 18.07 -18.09
C MET A 20 11.02 18.60 -17.59
N LEU A 21 10.71 19.86 -17.93
CA LEU A 21 9.44 20.45 -17.56
C LEU A 21 8.32 19.82 -18.39
N VAL A 22 7.39 19.18 -17.70
CA VAL A 22 6.15 18.72 -18.31
C VAL A 22 5.17 19.90 -18.27
N SER A 23 5.21 20.74 -19.30
CA SER A 23 4.29 21.88 -19.43
C SER A 23 2.92 21.39 -19.85
N GLN A 24 1.91 21.73 -19.06
CA GLN A 24 0.50 21.60 -19.49
C GLN A 24 0.06 22.77 -20.38
N ASN A 25 0.95 23.75 -20.58
CA ASN A 25 0.60 25.00 -21.24
C ASN A 25 0.51 24.83 -22.76
N ILE A 26 -0.71 24.67 -23.23
CA ILE A 26 -1.08 24.65 -24.67
C ILE A 26 -1.53 26.02 -25.15
N ASP A 27 -1.53 27.07 -24.31
CA ASP A 27 -2.08 28.39 -24.61
C ASP A 27 -1.40 29.06 -25.81
N GLY A 28 -0.09 28.87 -25.93
CA GLY A 28 0.65 29.37 -27.08
C GLY A 28 0.20 28.73 -28.39
N TYR A 29 -0.07 27.45 -28.39
CA TYR A 29 -0.59 26.73 -29.57
C TYR A 29 -2.06 27.07 -29.83
N LEU A 30 -2.86 27.23 -28.77
CA LEU A 30 -4.24 27.69 -28.89
C LEU A 30 -4.34 29.10 -29.48
N ALA A 31 -3.45 30.00 -29.04
CA ALA A 31 -3.42 31.38 -29.55
C ALA A 31 -2.95 31.46 -31.01
N ALA A 32 -2.12 30.52 -31.45
CA ALA A 32 -1.62 30.43 -32.82
C ALA A 32 -2.52 29.60 -33.76
N TYR A 33 -3.56 28.96 -33.21
CA TYR A 33 -4.43 28.09 -33.99
C TYR A 33 -5.37 28.90 -34.89
N ASP A 34 -5.30 28.61 -36.19
CA ASP A 34 -6.17 29.22 -37.21
C ASP A 34 -7.34 28.26 -37.50
N ALA A 35 -8.50 28.65 -37.02
CA ALA A 35 -9.71 27.85 -37.15
C ALA A 35 -10.31 27.94 -38.56
N GLY A 36 -10.71 26.79 -39.09
CA GLY A 36 -11.42 26.68 -40.35
C GLY A 36 -12.93 26.90 -40.21
N ASP A 37 -13.67 26.45 -41.22
CA ASP A 37 -15.14 26.36 -41.11
C ASP A 37 -15.55 25.21 -40.14
N SER A 38 -16.81 25.24 -39.68
CA SER A 38 -17.31 24.28 -38.71
C SER A 38 -17.21 22.83 -39.18
N GLU A 39 -17.38 22.55 -40.46
CA GLU A 39 -17.30 21.19 -41.00
C GLU A 39 -15.85 20.66 -40.96
N SER A 40 -14.90 21.53 -41.36
CA SER A 40 -13.47 21.24 -41.26
C SER A 40 -13.02 21.01 -39.81
N GLU A 41 -13.50 21.85 -38.87
CA GLU A 41 -13.17 21.71 -37.44
C GLU A 41 -13.72 20.41 -36.87
N ILE A 42 -14.94 20.00 -37.21
CA ILE A 42 -15.52 18.70 -36.81
C ILE A 42 -14.69 17.54 -37.37
N GLN A 43 -14.25 17.60 -38.63
CA GLN A 43 -13.39 16.56 -39.18
C GLN A 43 -12.06 16.43 -38.43
N LYS A 44 -11.45 17.54 -38.04
CA LYS A 44 -10.23 17.55 -37.21
C LYS A 44 -10.44 16.92 -35.83
N VAL A 45 -11.61 17.14 -35.19
CA VAL A 45 -11.98 16.49 -33.94
C VAL A 45 -12.03 14.97 -34.10
N HIS A 46 -12.77 14.48 -35.11
CA HIS A 46 -12.87 13.05 -35.38
C HIS A 46 -11.50 12.41 -35.68
N GLU A 47 -10.62 13.10 -36.41
CA GLU A 47 -9.29 12.61 -36.70
C GLU A 47 -8.42 12.56 -35.42
N ALA A 48 -8.47 13.61 -34.60
CA ALA A 48 -7.73 13.66 -33.34
C ALA A 48 -8.18 12.57 -32.37
N ILE A 49 -9.49 12.36 -32.21
CA ILE A 49 -10.03 11.28 -31.38
C ILE A 49 -9.56 9.91 -31.89
N ARG A 50 -9.69 9.62 -33.17
CA ARG A 50 -9.22 8.34 -33.73
C ARG A 50 -7.75 8.09 -33.48
N ASN A 51 -6.92 9.11 -33.64
CA ASN A 51 -5.48 9.00 -33.41
C ASN A 51 -5.18 8.73 -31.94
N VAL A 52 -5.84 9.42 -31.00
CA VAL A 52 -5.67 9.19 -29.56
C VAL A 52 -6.17 7.81 -29.14
N VAL A 53 -7.29 7.35 -29.69
CA VAL A 53 -7.80 5.98 -29.45
C VAL A 53 -6.78 4.94 -29.90
N ALA A 54 -6.21 5.07 -31.10
CA ALA A 54 -5.19 4.13 -31.59
C ALA A 54 -3.93 4.12 -30.71
N ASP A 55 -3.47 5.30 -30.25
CA ASP A 55 -2.33 5.42 -29.35
C ASP A 55 -2.62 4.78 -27.98
N LEU A 56 -3.84 4.91 -27.45
CA LEU A 56 -4.28 4.29 -26.19
C LEU A 56 -4.40 2.78 -26.32
N GLU A 57 -4.97 2.28 -27.42
CA GLU A 57 -5.06 0.82 -27.69
C GLU A 57 -3.67 0.18 -27.72
N ALA A 58 -2.72 0.78 -28.44
CA ALA A 58 -1.34 0.31 -28.47
C ALA A 58 -0.69 0.32 -27.08
N SER A 59 -0.96 1.35 -26.27
CA SER A 59 -0.45 1.46 -24.90
C SER A 59 -1.03 0.36 -23.99
N VAL A 60 -2.33 0.07 -24.09
CA VAL A 60 -3.02 -1.01 -23.35
C VAL A 60 -2.43 -2.37 -23.69
N GLU A 61 -2.28 -2.67 -25.00
CA GLU A 61 -1.69 -3.94 -25.46
C GLU A 61 -0.26 -4.12 -24.93
N MET A 62 0.56 -3.08 -25.02
CA MET A 62 1.94 -3.12 -24.52
C MET A 62 2.00 -3.35 -23.01
N LEU A 63 1.10 -2.74 -22.24
CA LEU A 63 1.06 -2.89 -20.78
C LEU A 63 0.56 -4.27 -20.36
N LYS A 64 -0.43 -4.82 -21.07
CA LYS A 64 -0.92 -6.19 -20.87
C LYS A 64 0.18 -7.23 -21.14
N ALA A 65 0.92 -7.06 -22.22
CA ALA A 65 2.04 -7.94 -22.57
C ALA A 65 3.17 -7.94 -21.51
N LYS A 66 3.29 -6.88 -20.72
CA LYS A 66 4.26 -6.74 -19.61
C LYS A 66 3.70 -7.14 -18.24
N GLU A 67 2.55 -7.81 -18.19
CA GLU A 67 1.85 -8.22 -16.95
C GLU A 67 1.56 -7.05 -15.97
N SER A 68 1.43 -5.84 -16.48
CA SER A 68 1.14 -4.63 -15.70
C SER A 68 -0.36 -4.36 -15.66
N ILE A 69 -1.13 -5.23 -14.99
CA ILE A 69 -2.61 -5.25 -14.98
C ILE A 69 -3.19 -3.91 -14.47
N ASP A 70 -2.68 -3.37 -13.37
CA ASP A 70 -3.21 -2.12 -12.79
C ASP A 70 -3.01 -0.92 -13.73
N ARG A 71 -1.90 -0.89 -14.47
CA ARG A 71 -1.63 0.17 -15.45
C ARG A 71 -2.47 0.04 -16.69
N ALA A 72 -2.67 -1.20 -17.14
CA ALA A 72 -3.55 -1.48 -18.26
C ALA A 72 -4.97 -1.01 -17.95
N ALA A 73 -5.47 -1.21 -16.72
CA ALA A 73 -6.78 -0.76 -16.28
C ALA A 73 -6.96 0.77 -16.34
N ILE A 74 -5.93 1.55 -15.97
CA ILE A 74 -5.97 3.02 -16.07
C ILE A 74 -6.04 3.45 -17.54
N MET A 75 -5.20 2.86 -18.40
CA MET A 75 -5.21 3.18 -19.83
C MET A 75 -6.49 2.71 -20.53
N GLU A 76 -7.08 1.59 -20.10
CA GLU A 76 -8.40 1.13 -20.57
C GLU A 76 -9.50 2.11 -20.19
N ALA A 77 -9.45 2.71 -19.01
CA ALA A 77 -10.39 3.74 -18.61
C ALA A 77 -10.28 4.98 -19.49
N HIS A 78 -9.05 5.44 -19.78
CA HIS A 78 -8.83 6.56 -20.71
C HIS A 78 -9.31 6.21 -22.12
N LEU A 79 -9.10 4.98 -22.58
CA LEU A 79 -9.59 4.49 -23.86
C LEU A 79 -11.12 4.53 -23.95
N MET A 80 -11.80 4.03 -22.91
CA MET A 80 -13.27 4.09 -22.84
C MET A 80 -13.79 5.53 -22.86
N MET A 81 -13.13 6.47 -22.19
CA MET A 81 -13.49 7.88 -22.19
C MET A 81 -13.25 8.53 -23.56
N ALA A 82 -12.14 8.20 -24.22
CA ALA A 82 -11.84 8.72 -25.58
C ALA A 82 -12.82 8.18 -26.63
N GLN A 83 -13.43 7.02 -26.40
CA GLN A 83 -14.43 6.38 -27.24
C GLN A 83 -15.88 6.74 -26.86
N ASP A 84 -16.08 7.57 -25.82
CA ASP A 84 -17.43 7.93 -25.36
C ASP A 84 -18.12 8.86 -26.36
N SER A 85 -19.19 8.34 -26.98
CA SER A 85 -19.99 9.07 -27.95
C SER A 85 -20.68 10.30 -27.37
N SER A 86 -20.94 10.34 -26.06
CA SER A 86 -21.55 11.47 -25.39
C SER A 86 -20.55 12.62 -25.26
N LEU A 87 -19.31 12.33 -24.93
CA LEU A 87 -18.23 13.32 -24.90
C LEU A 87 -17.95 13.84 -26.33
N GLU A 88 -17.87 12.95 -27.32
CA GLU A 88 -17.68 13.35 -28.73
C GLU A 88 -18.79 14.27 -29.21
N SER A 89 -20.08 13.93 -28.91
CA SER A 89 -21.22 14.79 -29.29
C SER A 89 -21.14 16.15 -28.60
N ALA A 90 -20.79 16.22 -27.33
CA ALA A 90 -20.63 17.47 -26.61
C ALA A 90 -19.50 18.34 -27.18
N ILE A 91 -18.41 17.74 -27.63
CA ILE A 91 -17.30 18.43 -28.30
C ILE A 91 -17.80 19.03 -29.62
N ILE A 92 -18.54 18.25 -30.44
CA ILE A 92 -19.08 18.69 -31.73
C ILE A 92 -20.05 19.87 -31.56
N ASP A 93 -20.94 19.79 -30.56
CA ASP A 93 -21.86 20.88 -30.22
C ASP A 93 -21.09 22.18 -29.84
N LYS A 94 -20.00 22.01 -29.10
CA LYS A 94 -19.12 23.13 -28.72
C LYS A 94 -18.35 23.71 -29.90
N VAL A 95 -17.96 22.92 -30.90
CA VAL A 95 -17.33 23.44 -32.14
C VAL A 95 -18.24 24.45 -32.81
N THR A 96 -19.54 24.17 -32.86
CA THR A 96 -20.52 25.08 -33.47
C THR A 96 -20.62 26.43 -32.74
N SER A 97 -20.41 26.44 -31.43
CA SER A 97 -20.50 27.65 -30.60
C SER A 97 -19.17 28.42 -30.46
N THR A 98 -18.05 27.71 -30.39
CA THR A 98 -16.71 28.31 -30.21
C THR A 98 -15.99 28.62 -31.48
N GLY A 99 -16.35 27.96 -32.61
CA GLY A 99 -15.68 28.04 -33.91
C GLY A 99 -14.25 27.48 -33.92
N SER A 100 -13.83 26.75 -32.88
CA SER A 100 -12.47 26.26 -32.73
C SER A 100 -12.47 24.85 -32.10
N ALA A 101 -11.99 23.87 -32.86
CA ALA A 101 -11.94 22.47 -32.41
C ALA A 101 -11.13 22.28 -31.12
N PRO A 102 -9.88 22.78 -30.99
CA PRO A 102 -9.12 22.56 -29.76
C PRO A 102 -9.77 23.22 -28.52
N ARG A 103 -10.38 24.38 -28.69
CA ARG A 103 -11.10 25.05 -27.59
C ARG A 103 -12.38 24.30 -27.23
N ALA A 104 -13.12 23.81 -28.19
CA ALA A 104 -14.31 22.99 -27.98
C ALA A 104 -14.01 21.71 -27.22
N ILE A 105 -12.90 21.03 -27.53
CA ILE A 105 -12.44 19.83 -26.84
C ILE A 105 -12.17 20.12 -25.35
N LEU A 106 -11.44 21.20 -25.05
CA LEU A 106 -11.09 21.58 -23.70
C LEU A 106 -12.32 21.99 -22.88
N ASP A 107 -13.18 22.85 -23.46
CA ASP A 107 -14.36 23.35 -22.79
C ASP A 107 -15.38 22.22 -22.50
N ALA A 108 -15.60 21.31 -23.46
CA ALA A 108 -16.48 20.16 -23.27
C ALA A 108 -15.91 19.20 -22.20
N SER A 109 -14.62 18.91 -22.23
CA SER A 109 -13.99 18.04 -21.24
C SER A 109 -14.04 18.64 -19.84
N GLU A 110 -13.89 19.95 -19.69
CA GLU A 110 -14.00 20.64 -18.40
C GLU A 110 -15.45 20.61 -17.87
N GLU A 111 -16.45 20.83 -18.73
CA GLU A 111 -17.87 20.75 -18.35
C GLU A 111 -18.23 19.33 -17.88
N TYR A 112 -17.77 18.30 -18.60
CA TYR A 112 -17.97 16.91 -18.20
C TYR A 112 -17.27 16.60 -16.86
N ALA A 113 -16.03 17.02 -16.71
CA ALA A 113 -15.29 16.84 -15.46
C ALA A 113 -15.99 17.51 -14.27
N ALA A 114 -16.48 18.75 -14.45
CA ALA A 114 -17.22 19.48 -13.43
C ALA A 114 -18.53 18.77 -13.02
N MET A 115 -19.21 18.10 -13.97
CA MET A 115 -20.39 17.29 -13.66
C MET A 115 -20.05 16.12 -12.75
N PHE A 116 -18.93 15.42 -12.99
CA PHE A 116 -18.47 14.33 -12.14
C PHE A 116 -17.99 14.80 -10.77
N GLU A 117 -17.34 15.96 -10.70
CA GLU A 117 -16.94 16.57 -9.41
C GLU A 117 -18.12 16.98 -8.54
N ALA A 118 -19.25 17.37 -9.16
CA ALA A 118 -20.46 17.72 -8.45
C ALA A 118 -21.22 16.51 -7.87
N MET A 119 -20.89 15.30 -8.28
CA MET A 119 -21.48 14.07 -7.75
C MET A 119 -20.91 13.74 -6.38
N ASP A 120 -21.72 13.17 -5.49
CA ASP A 120 -21.31 12.87 -4.11
C ASP A 120 -20.66 11.49 -3.96
N ASP A 121 -19.84 11.12 -4.94
CA ASP A 121 -19.14 9.84 -5.06
C ASP A 121 -17.65 10.08 -5.28
N ALA A 122 -16.80 9.55 -4.39
CA ALA A 122 -15.35 9.72 -4.44
C ALA A 122 -14.73 9.13 -5.71
N TYR A 123 -15.24 8.00 -6.19
CA TYR A 123 -14.77 7.34 -7.42
C TYR A 123 -15.07 8.19 -8.66
N LEU A 124 -16.27 8.78 -8.74
CA LEU A 124 -16.64 9.65 -9.84
C LEU A 124 -15.85 10.97 -9.83
N LYS A 125 -15.54 11.52 -8.64
CA LYS A 125 -14.65 12.70 -8.52
C LYS A 125 -13.23 12.43 -9.06
N GLU A 126 -12.69 11.22 -8.84
CA GLU A 126 -11.40 10.84 -9.42
C GLU A 126 -11.47 10.76 -10.96
N ARG A 127 -12.60 10.31 -11.52
CA ARG A 127 -12.81 10.27 -12.97
C ARG A 127 -12.83 11.63 -13.64
N ALA A 128 -13.16 12.69 -12.94
CA ALA A 128 -13.08 14.05 -13.47
C ALA A 128 -11.66 14.42 -13.94
N VAL A 129 -10.64 13.98 -13.21
CA VAL A 129 -9.23 14.19 -13.58
C VAL A 129 -8.89 13.44 -14.87
N ASP A 130 -9.36 12.20 -15.02
CA ASP A 130 -9.13 11.36 -16.20
C ASP A 130 -9.79 11.98 -17.45
N ILE A 131 -11.01 12.53 -17.32
CA ILE A 131 -11.71 13.20 -18.41
C ILE A 131 -10.92 14.42 -18.92
N ARG A 132 -10.40 15.23 -17.99
CA ARG A 132 -9.53 16.39 -18.34
C ARG A 132 -8.27 15.94 -19.06
N ASP A 133 -7.66 14.84 -18.60
CA ASP A 133 -6.43 14.29 -19.20
C ASP A 133 -6.68 13.82 -20.64
N VAL A 134 -7.76 13.07 -20.86
CA VAL A 134 -8.17 12.62 -22.20
C VAL A 134 -8.47 13.82 -23.11
N GLY A 135 -9.23 14.81 -22.63
CA GLY A 135 -9.53 16.03 -23.40
C GLY A 135 -8.29 16.81 -23.79
N ARG A 136 -7.36 17.00 -22.85
CA ARG A 136 -6.06 17.65 -23.13
C ARG A 136 -5.23 16.87 -24.14
N ARG A 137 -5.22 15.55 -24.04
CA ARG A 137 -4.50 14.68 -24.99
C ARG A 137 -5.05 14.82 -26.41
N ILE A 138 -6.37 14.84 -26.56
CA ILE A 138 -7.03 15.05 -27.87
C ILE A 138 -6.69 16.45 -28.41
N ALA A 139 -6.77 17.49 -27.57
CA ALA A 139 -6.44 18.85 -27.95
C ALA A 139 -4.96 19.02 -28.36
N LYS A 140 -4.02 18.45 -27.61
CA LYS A 140 -2.59 18.44 -27.96
C LYS A 140 -2.31 17.75 -29.29
N ARG A 141 -2.97 16.61 -29.52
CA ARG A 141 -2.84 15.87 -30.77
C ARG A 141 -3.31 16.71 -31.97
N LEU A 142 -4.46 17.39 -31.81
CA LEU A 142 -5.01 18.27 -32.83
C LEU A 142 -4.12 19.49 -33.10
N LEU A 143 -3.56 20.08 -32.03
CA LEU A 143 -2.67 21.24 -32.13
C LEU A 143 -1.27 20.89 -32.63
N GLY A 144 -0.95 19.62 -32.83
CA GLY A 144 0.39 19.18 -33.22
C GLY A 144 1.46 19.51 -32.17
N VAL A 145 1.10 19.54 -30.91
CA VAL A 145 2.07 19.76 -29.83
C VAL A 145 3.07 18.61 -29.82
N PRO A 146 4.37 18.88 -30.02
CA PRO A 146 5.37 17.82 -30.07
C PRO A 146 5.46 17.09 -28.72
N GLU A 147 5.61 15.77 -28.79
CA GLU A 147 6.02 15.02 -27.59
C GLU A 147 7.44 15.42 -27.19
N PRO A 148 7.73 15.46 -25.88
CA PRO A 148 9.06 15.85 -25.42
C PRO A 148 10.13 14.88 -25.96
N GLU A 149 11.14 15.42 -26.63
CA GLU A 149 12.29 14.65 -27.10
C GLU A 149 13.13 14.19 -25.91
N LEU A 150 13.15 12.90 -25.68
CA LEU A 150 13.98 12.28 -24.65
C LEU A 150 15.38 12.03 -25.20
N GLY A 151 16.38 12.70 -24.59
CA GLY A 151 17.79 12.40 -24.85
C GLY A 151 18.20 10.99 -24.39
N ASP A 152 19.50 10.71 -24.44
CA ASP A 152 20.03 9.42 -23.99
C ASP A 152 20.07 9.25 -22.45
N GLU A 153 20.14 10.33 -21.72
CA GLU A 153 20.17 10.36 -20.26
C GLU A 153 18.76 10.33 -19.67
N ALA A 154 18.64 9.75 -18.48
CA ALA A 154 17.39 9.78 -17.72
C ALA A 154 17.12 11.20 -17.21
N VAL A 155 15.89 11.66 -17.34
CA VAL A 155 15.46 13.01 -16.93
C VAL A 155 14.62 12.98 -15.67
N ILE A 156 14.58 14.11 -14.97
CA ILE A 156 13.67 14.34 -13.85
C ILE A 156 12.43 15.07 -14.40
N LEU A 157 11.28 14.39 -14.39
CA LEU A 157 10.04 15.02 -14.78
C LEU A 157 9.58 16.00 -13.70
N CYS A 158 9.27 17.22 -14.11
CA CYS A 158 8.86 18.27 -13.18
C CYS A 158 7.65 19.03 -13.73
N GLY A 159 6.63 19.19 -12.90
CA GLY A 159 5.43 19.93 -13.25
C GLY A 159 4.57 20.24 -12.03
N HIS A 160 3.64 21.18 -12.19
CA HIS A 160 2.66 21.45 -11.14
C HIS A 160 1.76 20.22 -10.96
N GLU A 161 1.29 19.69 -12.09
CA GLU A 161 0.66 18.37 -12.25
C GLU A 161 1.31 17.70 -13.47
N ILE A 162 1.40 16.38 -13.47
CA ILE A 162 1.86 15.60 -14.62
C ILE A 162 0.77 14.59 -14.97
N GLU A 163 0.41 14.58 -16.23
CA GLU A 163 -0.55 13.62 -16.76
C GLU A 163 -0.05 12.18 -16.55
N PRO A 164 -0.88 11.27 -16.03
CA PRO A 164 -0.51 9.88 -15.82
C PRO A 164 0.05 9.22 -17.09
N SER A 165 -0.50 9.54 -18.23
CA SER A 165 -0.07 9.07 -19.55
C SER A 165 1.37 9.43 -19.88
N VAL A 166 1.86 10.59 -19.47
CA VAL A 166 3.25 11.01 -19.69
C VAL A 166 4.21 10.08 -18.95
N ILE A 167 3.93 9.81 -17.67
CA ILE A 167 4.76 8.89 -16.88
C ILE A 167 4.66 7.46 -17.42
N ALA A 168 3.49 7.03 -17.89
CA ALA A 168 3.28 5.67 -18.41
C ALA A 168 4.02 5.42 -19.73
N ASN A 169 4.03 6.38 -20.64
CA ASN A 169 4.56 6.22 -22.01
C ASN A 169 6.09 6.35 -22.09
N ILE A 170 6.71 7.12 -21.21
CA ILE A 170 8.18 7.26 -21.21
C ILE A 170 8.82 5.94 -20.69
N PRO A 171 9.84 5.38 -21.36
CA PRO A 171 10.55 4.20 -20.87
C PRO A 171 11.11 4.38 -19.45
N SER A 172 11.01 3.36 -18.60
CA SER A 172 11.41 3.48 -17.18
C SER A 172 12.87 3.88 -16.98
N ASN A 173 13.75 3.45 -17.87
CA ASN A 173 15.17 3.81 -17.85
C ASN A 173 15.46 5.25 -18.26
N LYS A 174 14.46 5.98 -18.75
CA LYS A 174 14.56 7.39 -19.15
C LYS A 174 13.95 8.35 -18.12
N ILE A 175 13.33 7.85 -17.06
CA ILE A 175 12.82 8.66 -15.95
C ILE A 175 13.67 8.38 -14.71
N GLY A 176 14.45 9.35 -14.30
CA GLY A 176 15.25 9.30 -13.06
C GLY A 176 14.40 9.60 -11.81
N GLY A 177 13.44 10.51 -11.93
CA GLY A 177 12.59 10.93 -10.82
C GLY A 177 11.43 11.81 -11.26
N VAL A 178 10.51 12.09 -10.33
CA VAL A 178 9.31 12.91 -10.56
C VAL A 178 9.16 13.96 -9.46
N ILE A 179 8.91 15.19 -9.85
CA ILE A 179 8.64 16.34 -8.97
C ILE A 179 7.26 16.90 -9.30
N LEU A 180 6.35 16.96 -8.33
CA LEU A 180 5.00 17.50 -8.48
C LEU A 180 4.77 18.69 -7.55
N GLY A 181 4.24 19.76 -8.11
CA GLY A 181 3.76 20.90 -7.32
C GLY A 181 2.53 20.54 -6.51
N GLN A 182 1.54 19.93 -7.14
CA GLN A 182 0.36 19.33 -6.52
C GLN A 182 0.46 17.82 -6.53
N GLY A 183 -0.34 17.19 -5.71
CA GLY A 183 -0.51 15.74 -5.68
C GLY A 183 -0.61 15.20 -4.27
N SER A 184 -1.48 14.21 -4.13
CA SER A 184 -1.57 13.36 -2.94
C SER A 184 -0.79 12.07 -3.17
N THR A 185 -0.58 11.31 -2.13
CA THR A 185 0.02 9.96 -2.20
C THR A 185 -0.83 8.97 -3.02
N THR A 186 -2.05 9.35 -3.37
CA THR A 186 -3.05 8.53 -4.07
C THR A 186 -3.36 9.02 -5.49
N CYS A 187 -2.77 10.12 -5.97
CA CYS A 187 -3.05 10.58 -7.32
C CYS A 187 -2.49 9.59 -8.37
N HIS A 188 -3.15 9.48 -9.52
CA HIS A 188 -2.83 8.49 -10.56
C HIS A 188 -1.38 8.57 -11.05
N ALA A 189 -0.82 9.77 -11.19
CA ALA A 189 0.59 9.97 -11.53
C ALA A 189 1.54 9.29 -10.52
N VAL A 190 1.24 9.43 -9.21
CA VAL A 190 2.01 8.79 -8.13
C VAL A 190 1.83 7.27 -8.14
N ILE A 191 0.63 6.77 -8.41
CA ILE A 191 0.38 5.32 -8.49
C ILE A 191 1.24 4.70 -9.59
N ILE A 192 1.30 5.33 -10.78
CA ILE A 192 2.14 4.85 -11.89
C ILE A 192 3.62 4.95 -11.54
N ALA A 193 4.05 6.07 -10.96
CA ALA A 193 5.44 6.25 -10.53
C ALA A 193 5.85 5.20 -9.48
N LYS A 194 4.97 4.90 -8.52
CA LYS A 194 5.17 3.86 -7.49
C LYS A 194 5.29 2.46 -8.09
N ALA A 195 4.41 2.11 -9.03
CA ALA A 195 4.47 0.83 -9.73
C ALA A 195 5.75 0.66 -10.57
N ARG A 196 6.43 1.76 -10.89
CA ARG A 196 7.71 1.80 -11.62
C ARG A 196 8.93 2.04 -10.72
N ALA A 197 8.72 2.15 -9.41
CA ALA A 197 9.76 2.46 -8.41
C ALA A 197 10.55 3.75 -8.76
N ILE A 198 9.86 4.78 -9.27
CA ILE A 198 10.48 6.06 -9.64
C ILE A 198 10.44 6.98 -8.42
N THR A 199 11.61 7.43 -7.95
CA THR A 199 11.73 8.38 -6.83
C THR A 199 10.85 9.61 -7.07
N THR A 200 9.96 9.94 -6.12
CA THR A 200 8.93 10.97 -6.31
C THR A 200 8.77 11.84 -5.09
N VAL A 201 8.77 13.15 -5.32
CA VAL A 201 8.45 14.18 -4.31
C VAL A 201 7.26 15.00 -4.81
N VAL A 202 6.26 15.20 -3.93
CA VAL A 202 5.03 15.93 -4.22
C VAL A 202 4.82 17.09 -3.24
N GLY A 203 3.86 17.97 -3.55
CA GLY A 203 3.44 19.00 -2.61
C GLY A 203 4.38 20.20 -2.52
N LEU A 204 5.18 20.47 -3.55
CA LEU A 204 6.02 21.66 -3.59
C LEU A 204 5.21 22.95 -3.81
N GLY A 205 3.96 22.87 -4.22
CA GLY A 205 3.11 24.00 -4.54
C GLY A 205 3.69 24.84 -5.68
N LYS A 206 3.56 26.15 -5.58
CA LYS A 206 4.10 27.09 -6.59
C LYS A 206 5.63 27.11 -6.64
N LYS A 207 6.34 26.53 -5.68
CA LYS A 207 7.80 26.49 -5.68
C LYS A 207 8.38 25.71 -6.86
N VAL A 208 7.58 24.81 -7.45
CA VAL A 208 7.96 24.07 -8.66
C VAL A 208 8.24 25.00 -9.86
N GLU A 209 7.61 26.18 -9.91
CA GLU A 209 7.78 27.17 -10.98
C GLU A 209 9.18 27.81 -10.97
N ALA A 210 9.90 27.72 -9.86
CA ALA A 210 11.31 28.19 -9.76
C ALA A 210 12.28 27.25 -10.46
N ILE A 211 11.88 26.02 -10.75
CA ILE A 211 12.70 25.01 -11.42
C ILE A 211 12.55 25.22 -12.93
N LYS A 212 13.66 25.48 -13.62
CA LYS A 212 13.69 25.70 -15.07
C LYS A 212 14.02 24.41 -15.80
N ASP A 213 13.57 24.33 -17.05
CA ASP A 213 13.94 23.22 -17.92
C ASP A 213 15.47 23.10 -18.08
N GLY A 214 15.98 21.88 -18.12
CA GLY A 214 17.41 21.60 -18.17
C GLY A 214 18.19 21.84 -16.87
N THR A 215 17.53 22.34 -15.80
CA THR A 215 18.19 22.54 -14.50
C THR A 215 18.63 21.22 -13.90
N MET A 216 19.85 21.13 -13.38
CA MET A 216 20.31 19.98 -12.62
C MET A 216 19.65 19.97 -11.25
N VAL A 217 19.00 18.88 -10.90
CA VAL A 217 18.37 18.70 -9.59
C VAL A 217 18.77 17.37 -8.94
N LEU A 218 18.69 17.34 -7.64
CA LEU A 218 18.79 16.14 -6.83
C LEU A 218 17.49 15.99 -6.04
N ILE A 219 16.89 14.82 -6.09
CA ILE A 219 15.69 14.46 -5.33
C ILE A 219 16.07 13.46 -4.25
N ASP A 220 15.71 13.75 -3.00
CA ASP A 220 15.72 12.81 -1.90
C ASP A 220 14.26 12.44 -1.56
N GLY A 221 13.82 11.29 -2.03
CA GLY A 221 12.45 10.80 -1.81
C GLY A 221 12.21 10.31 -0.39
N ASP A 222 13.25 10.06 0.40
CA ASP A 222 13.14 9.67 1.81
C ASP A 222 12.86 10.89 2.68
N GLU A 223 13.58 11.99 2.45
CA GLU A 223 13.44 13.25 3.18
C GLU A 223 12.40 14.19 2.55
N GLY A 224 11.98 13.92 1.32
CA GLY A 224 11.06 14.79 0.56
C GLY A 224 11.70 16.09 0.10
N GLU A 225 13.01 16.08 -0.14
CA GLU A 225 13.79 17.26 -0.52
C GLU A 225 14.10 17.28 -2.02
N VAL A 226 14.08 18.48 -2.59
CA VAL A 226 14.56 18.76 -3.95
C VAL A 226 15.61 19.86 -3.89
N LEU A 227 16.84 19.52 -4.26
CA LEU A 227 17.99 20.44 -4.28
C LEU A 227 18.18 20.93 -5.72
N ILE A 228 18.12 22.24 -5.91
CA ILE A 228 18.31 22.89 -7.22
C ILE A 228 19.80 23.27 -7.38
N ASN A 229 20.37 22.91 -8.53
CA ASN A 229 21.79 23.15 -8.83
C ASN A 229 22.73 22.73 -7.70
N PRO A 230 22.67 21.45 -7.22
CA PRO A 230 23.54 20.99 -6.15
C PRO A 230 25.01 21.11 -6.58
N ASP A 231 25.86 21.50 -5.66
CA ASP A 231 27.29 21.53 -5.91
C ASP A 231 27.91 20.11 -5.98
N GLU A 232 29.14 20.02 -6.51
CA GLU A 232 29.81 18.72 -6.68
C GLU A 232 29.99 17.96 -5.36
N ARG A 233 30.17 18.66 -4.26
CA ARG A 233 30.32 18.04 -2.93
C ARG A 233 29.01 17.39 -2.49
N THR A 234 27.92 18.09 -2.68
CA THR A 234 26.58 17.57 -2.40
C THR A 234 26.27 16.36 -3.27
N ILE A 235 26.49 16.46 -4.59
CA ILE A 235 26.29 15.34 -5.53
C ILE A 235 27.13 14.12 -5.09
N THR A 236 28.41 14.32 -4.81
CA THR A 236 29.32 13.25 -4.38
C THR A 236 28.85 12.60 -3.07
N SER A 237 28.37 13.39 -2.11
CA SER A 237 27.83 12.87 -0.85
C SER A 237 26.61 11.97 -1.06
N TYR A 238 25.69 12.41 -1.90
CA TYR A 238 24.48 11.62 -2.20
C TYR A 238 24.77 10.40 -3.09
N GLN A 239 25.70 10.49 -4.03
CA GLN A 239 26.18 9.35 -4.81
C GLN A 239 26.81 8.28 -3.91
N LYS A 240 27.62 8.68 -2.95
CA LYS A 240 28.20 7.77 -1.97
C LYS A 240 27.11 7.09 -1.12
N ARG A 241 26.10 7.84 -0.69
CA ARG A 241 24.93 7.31 0.04
C ARG A 241 24.18 6.28 -0.83
N LEU A 242 24.01 6.56 -2.11
CA LEU A 242 23.36 5.64 -3.06
C LEU A 242 24.18 4.34 -3.27
N GLU A 243 25.49 4.45 -3.38
CA GLU A 243 26.38 3.30 -3.47
C GLU A 243 26.36 2.44 -2.19
N GLU A 244 26.32 3.09 -1.04
CA GLU A 244 26.19 2.42 0.26
C GLU A 244 24.83 1.70 0.37
N GLN A 245 23.73 2.33 -0.06
CA GLN A 245 22.41 1.70 -0.11
C GLN A 245 22.38 0.49 -1.05
N LYS A 246 22.96 0.60 -2.27
CA LYS A 246 23.04 -0.54 -3.21
C LYS A 246 23.85 -1.68 -2.61
N ARG A 247 25.00 -1.40 -2.03
CA ARG A 247 25.85 -2.39 -1.38
C ARG A 247 25.14 -3.09 -0.23
N GLN A 248 24.36 -2.33 0.52
CA GLN A 248 23.54 -2.88 1.60
C GLN A 248 22.40 -3.75 1.08
N GLN A 249 21.72 -3.36 -0.02
CA GLN A 249 20.69 -4.19 -0.66
C GLN A 249 21.28 -5.51 -1.21
N GLU A 250 22.44 -5.45 -1.86
CA GLU A 250 23.13 -6.67 -2.33
C GLU A 250 23.52 -7.59 -1.17
N HIS A 251 24.03 -7.02 -0.08
CA HIS A 251 24.33 -7.77 1.14
C HIS A 251 23.07 -8.42 1.74
N TYR A 252 21.96 -7.69 1.81
CA TYR A 252 20.70 -8.23 2.29
C TYR A 252 20.12 -9.32 1.39
N ALA A 253 20.27 -9.17 0.08
CA ALA A 253 19.87 -10.23 -0.86
C ALA A 253 20.66 -11.54 -0.64
N GLN A 254 21.94 -11.46 -0.29
CA GLN A 254 22.75 -12.63 0.08
C GLN A 254 22.35 -13.24 1.43
N LEU A 255 21.85 -12.42 2.36
CA LEU A 255 21.36 -12.89 3.66
C LEU A 255 19.96 -13.52 3.59
N ALA A 256 19.14 -13.14 2.61
CA ALA A 256 17.76 -13.58 2.51
C ALA A 256 17.58 -15.11 2.60
N PRO A 257 18.31 -15.96 1.86
CA PRO A 257 18.14 -17.41 1.90
C PRO A 257 18.72 -18.06 3.17
N LEU A 258 19.48 -17.33 3.98
CA LEU A 258 20.12 -17.90 5.17
C LEU A 258 19.14 -17.94 6.34
N PRO A 259 19.22 -18.98 7.20
CA PRO A 259 18.40 -19.02 8.42
C PRO A 259 18.85 -17.98 9.45
N ALA A 260 17.91 -17.50 10.26
CA ALA A 260 18.20 -16.64 11.39
C ALA A 260 18.62 -17.49 12.60
N ILE A 261 19.94 -17.70 12.73
CA ILE A 261 20.56 -18.51 13.78
C ILE A 261 21.69 -17.69 14.41
N THR A 262 21.71 -17.64 15.74
CA THR A 262 22.80 -17.01 16.51
C THR A 262 24.10 -17.81 16.43
N THR A 263 25.21 -17.23 16.85
CA THR A 263 26.52 -17.91 16.84
C THR A 263 26.59 -19.11 17.78
N ASP A 264 25.75 -19.16 18.82
CA ASP A 264 25.61 -20.27 19.75
C ASP A 264 24.50 -21.28 19.34
N GLY A 265 23.90 -21.09 18.15
CA GLY A 265 22.99 -22.07 17.55
C GLY A 265 21.50 -21.87 17.88
N VAL A 266 21.09 -20.79 18.53
CA VAL A 266 19.67 -20.50 18.76
C VAL A 266 19.01 -20.06 17.47
N LYS A 267 17.99 -20.80 17.03
CA LYS A 267 17.20 -20.48 15.85
C LYS A 267 15.95 -19.70 16.22
N VAL A 268 15.65 -18.65 15.47
CA VAL A 268 14.37 -17.93 15.50
C VAL A 268 13.78 -17.85 14.10
N GLN A 269 12.47 -17.95 14.01
CA GLN A 269 11.76 -17.80 12.74
C GLN A 269 11.52 -16.32 12.46
N LEU A 270 11.83 -15.87 11.24
CA LEU A 270 11.52 -14.51 10.78
C LEU A 270 10.35 -14.57 9.81
N ALA A 271 9.23 -13.98 10.19
CA ALA A 271 8.00 -13.97 9.44
C ALA A 271 7.63 -12.55 8.96
N ALA A 272 6.73 -12.48 8.00
CA ALA A 272 6.25 -11.20 7.47
C ALA A 272 4.87 -10.84 8.01
N ASN A 273 4.66 -9.53 8.23
CA ASN A 273 3.34 -8.93 8.37
C ASN A 273 2.86 -8.51 6.98
N ILE A 274 1.65 -8.94 6.58
CA ILE A 274 1.08 -8.64 5.27
C ILE A 274 -0.32 -8.03 5.40
N GLY A 275 -0.72 -7.24 4.40
CA GLY A 275 -2.07 -6.73 4.22
C GLY A 275 -2.81 -7.43 3.08
N SER A 276 -2.08 -8.04 2.14
CA SER A 276 -2.64 -8.74 1.00
C SER A 276 -1.85 -10.00 0.66
N ALA A 277 -2.47 -10.92 -0.09
CA ALA A 277 -1.78 -12.11 -0.59
C ALA A 277 -0.62 -11.78 -1.56
N ASP A 278 -0.64 -10.60 -2.19
CA ASP A 278 0.42 -10.21 -3.12
C ASP A 278 1.70 -9.80 -2.39
N ASP A 279 1.60 -9.34 -1.15
CA ASP A 279 2.73 -9.02 -0.30
C ASP A 279 3.62 -10.23 0.00
N VAL A 280 3.05 -11.45 0.00
CA VAL A 280 3.79 -12.70 0.29
C VAL A 280 4.96 -12.89 -0.68
N LYS A 281 4.73 -12.69 -1.99
CA LYS A 281 5.79 -12.85 -2.99
C LYS A 281 6.95 -11.89 -2.74
N SER A 282 6.64 -10.64 -2.44
CA SER A 282 7.65 -9.65 -2.07
C SER A 282 8.36 -10.04 -0.77
N ALA A 283 7.63 -10.47 0.26
CA ALA A 283 8.19 -10.85 1.55
C ALA A 283 9.19 -12.02 1.43
N LEU A 284 8.90 -12.99 0.58
CA LEU A 284 9.82 -14.12 0.32
C LEU A 284 11.17 -13.65 -0.25
N THR A 285 11.20 -12.60 -1.06
CA THR A 285 12.46 -12.05 -1.57
C THR A 285 13.34 -11.45 -0.47
N TYR A 286 12.76 -11.00 0.63
CA TYR A 286 13.48 -10.56 1.83
C TYR A 286 13.85 -11.68 2.79
N GLY A 287 13.52 -12.93 2.45
CA GLY A 287 13.87 -14.12 3.22
C GLY A 287 13.02 -14.38 4.43
N CYS A 288 11.70 -14.08 4.35
CA CYS A 288 10.75 -14.49 5.37
C CYS A 288 10.52 -16.01 5.32
N GLU A 289 10.24 -16.59 6.47
CA GLU A 289 9.99 -18.02 6.68
C GLU A 289 8.49 -18.29 6.96
N GLY A 290 7.59 -17.42 6.48
CA GLY A 290 6.15 -17.51 6.65
C GLY A 290 5.50 -16.15 6.86
N VAL A 291 4.20 -16.18 7.12
CA VAL A 291 3.39 -15.01 7.46
C VAL A 291 2.96 -15.13 8.92
N GLY A 292 3.54 -14.30 9.79
CA GLY A 292 3.19 -14.29 11.22
C GLY A 292 2.00 -13.37 11.54
N LEU A 293 1.62 -12.51 10.58
CA LEU A 293 0.41 -11.70 10.66
C LEU A 293 -0.13 -11.37 9.28
N PHE A 294 -1.27 -11.95 8.92
CA PHE A 294 -2.10 -11.44 7.85
C PHE A 294 -3.19 -10.54 8.45
N ARG A 295 -3.11 -9.25 8.16
CA ARG A 295 -4.09 -8.24 8.59
C ARG A 295 -5.31 -8.30 7.69
N THR A 296 -6.38 -8.94 8.15
CA THR A 296 -7.57 -9.17 7.33
C THR A 296 -8.43 -7.93 7.14
N GLU A 297 -8.18 -6.84 7.88
CA GLU A 297 -8.89 -5.56 7.73
C GLU A 297 -8.89 -5.06 6.29
N PHE A 298 -7.78 -5.27 5.57
CA PHE A 298 -7.66 -4.88 4.16
C PHE A 298 -8.60 -5.64 3.22
N VAL A 299 -9.11 -6.81 3.63
CA VAL A 299 -10.15 -7.54 2.89
C VAL A 299 -11.52 -6.89 3.07
N PHE A 300 -11.73 -6.21 4.20
CA PHE A 300 -12.97 -5.53 4.57
C PHE A 300 -12.99 -4.04 4.15
N MET A 301 -11.85 -3.37 4.24
CA MET A 301 -11.74 -1.94 3.92
C MET A 301 -11.89 -1.67 2.41
N GLY A 302 -12.44 -0.49 2.07
CA GLY A 302 -12.59 -0.06 0.67
C GLY A 302 -13.68 -0.78 -0.12
N LYS A 303 -14.54 -1.56 0.55
CA LYS A 303 -15.70 -2.21 -0.06
C LYS A 303 -16.99 -1.52 0.39
N GLU A 304 -17.99 -1.50 -0.50
CA GLU A 304 -19.33 -0.98 -0.18
C GLU A 304 -20.14 -1.93 0.70
N ASN A 305 -19.87 -3.23 0.59
CA ASN A 305 -20.57 -4.29 1.30
C ASN A 305 -19.62 -5.20 2.06
N ILE A 306 -20.17 -5.92 3.04
CA ILE A 306 -19.46 -6.94 3.80
C ILE A 306 -18.90 -8.00 2.85
N PRO A 307 -17.60 -8.34 2.89
CA PRO A 307 -17.02 -9.40 2.08
C PRO A 307 -17.71 -10.73 2.36
N THR A 308 -18.10 -11.43 1.30
CA THR A 308 -18.68 -12.77 1.42
C THR A 308 -17.66 -13.79 1.94
N GLU A 309 -18.14 -14.98 2.37
CA GLU A 309 -17.26 -16.13 2.68
C GLU A 309 -16.31 -16.42 1.51
N GLU A 310 -16.82 -16.35 0.28
CA GLU A 310 -16.05 -16.68 -0.92
C GLU A 310 -14.94 -15.63 -1.20
N ASP A 311 -15.25 -14.33 -1.08
CA ASP A 311 -14.26 -13.26 -1.22
C ASP A 311 -13.10 -13.44 -0.24
N GLN A 312 -13.44 -13.74 1.01
CA GLN A 312 -12.46 -13.97 2.08
C GLN A 312 -11.65 -15.25 1.83
N TYR A 313 -12.33 -16.34 1.44
CA TYR A 313 -11.69 -17.61 1.11
C TYR A 313 -10.65 -17.47 -0.01
N LEU A 314 -11.01 -16.79 -1.10
CA LEU A 314 -10.09 -16.57 -2.22
C LEU A 314 -8.85 -15.76 -1.80
N ALA A 315 -9.03 -14.73 -0.96
CA ALA A 315 -7.92 -13.95 -0.44
C ALA A 315 -6.99 -14.78 0.47
N TYR A 316 -7.57 -15.55 1.39
CA TYR A 316 -6.79 -16.36 2.34
C TYR A 316 -6.12 -17.56 1.66
N LYS A 317 -6.82 -18.24 0.76
CA LYS A 317 -6.27 -19.32 -0.06
C LYS A 317 -5.03 -18.86 -0.82
N LYS A 318 -5.14 -17.73 -1.54
CA LYS A 318 -4.02 -17.16 -2.32
C LYS A 318 -2.80 -16.87 -1.43
N ALA A 319 -3.02 -16.39 -0.20
CA ALA A 319 -1.93 -16.13 0.75
C ALA A 319 -1.29 -17.43 1.25
N VAL A 320 -2.11 -18.41 1.66
CA VAL A 320 -1.66 -19.72 2.17
C VAL A 320 -0.87 -20.48 1.10
N GLU A 321 -1.35 -20.54 -0.15
CA GLU A 321 -0.65 -21.16 -1.27
C GLU A 321 0.71 -20.52 -1.52
N LYS A 322 0.77 -19.18 -1.51
CA LYS A 322 2.03 -18.43 -1.73
C LYS A 322 3.05 -18.62 -0.59
N CYS A 323 2.62 -19.01 0.60
CA CYS A 323 3.54 -19.33 1.70
C CYS A 323 4.37 -20.61 1.47
N ALA A 324 4.07 -21.38 0.40
CA ALA A 324 4.86 -22.52 -0.06
C ALA A 324 5.20 -23.53 1.06
N GLY A 325 4.20 -23.89 1.86
CA GLY A 325 4.33 -24.85 2.97
C GLY A 325 4.76 -24.24 4.32
N ASN A 326 5.11 -22.96 4.35
CA ASN A 326 5.30 -22.22 5.60
C ASN A 326 3.94 -21.80 6.19
N ILE A 327 3.95 -21.45 7.48
CA ILE A 327 2.73 -21.03 8.17
C ILE A 327 2.22 -19.67 7.67
N CYS A 328 0.89 -19.54 7.57
CA CYS A 328 0.19 -18.28 7.36
C CYS A 328 -0.76 -18.04 8.54
N VAL A 329 -0.38 -17.14 9.44
CA VAL A 329 -1.20 -16.75 10.59
C VAL A 329 -2.18 -15.67 10.14
N ILE A 330 -3.47 -15.99 10.12
CA ILE A 330 -4.56 -15.12 9.69
C ILE A 330 -5.24 -14.55 10.92
N ARG A 331 -5.09 -13.26 11.15
CA ARG A 331 -5.78 -12.57 12.24
C ARG A 331 -7.24 -12.35 11.86
N THR A 332 -8.16 -12.77 12.70
CA THR A 332 -9.57 -12.41 12.52
C THR A 332 -9.75 -10.91 12.61
N MET A 333 -10.85 -10.41 12.08
CA MET A 333 -11.14 -8.99 11.90
C MET A 333 -10.80 -8.15 13.15
N ASP A 334 -9.93 -7.16 12.98
CA ASP A 334 -9.58 -6.15 14.00
C ASP A 334 -10.02 -4.76 13.53
N ILE A 335 -11.33 -4.54 13.55
CA ILE A 335 -12.01 -3.33 13.13
C ILE A 335 -12.65 -2.69 14.36
N GLY A 336 -12.88 -1.38 14.30
CA GLY A 336 -13.28 -0.53 15.42
C GLY A 336 -12.10 0.35 15.87
N GLY A 337 -12.29 1.20 16.83
CA GLY A 337 -11.29 2.17 17.23
C GLY A 337 -11.07 3.23 16.14
N ASP A 338 -9.90 3.17 15.51
CA ASP A 338 -9.48 4.10 14.45
C ASP A 338 -9.85 3.64 13.01
N LYS A 339 -10.51 2.49 12.87
CA LYS A 339 -10.82 1.86 11.57
C LYS A 339 -12.33 1.70 11.37
N PRO A 340 -13.07 2.78 11.08
CA PRO A 340 -14.50 2.68 10.81
C PRO A 340 -14.75 1.98 9.46
N LEU A 341 -15.80 1.17 9.39
CA LEU A 341 -16.35 0.63 8.14
C LEU A 341 -17.75 1.21 7.94
N ALA A 342 -18.01 1.76 6.76
CA ALA A 342 -19.27 2.42 6.46
C ALA A 342 -20.50 1.51 6.58
N TYR A 343 -20.33 0.20 6.36
CA TYR A 343 -21.39 -0.82 6.46
C TYR A 343 -21.49 -1.50 7.83
N LEU A 344 -20.57 -1.20 8.76
CA LEU A 344 -20.68 -1.57 10.16
C LEU A 344 -21.17 -0.36 10.94
N ASP A 345 -22.41 -0.42 11.39
CA ASP A 345 -23.00 0.63 12.22
C ASP A 345 -22.39 0.59 13.63
N VAL A 346 -21.15 1.07 13.74
CA VAL A 346 -20.44 1.19 15.02
C VAL A 346 -20.82 2.54 15.60
N PRO A 347 -21.52 2.58 16.76
CA PRO A 347 -21.89 3.85 17.36
C PRO A 347 -20.65 4.63 17.78
N PRO A 348 -20.71 5.98 17.78
CA PRO A 348 -19.64 6.81 18.33
C PRO A 348 -19.37 6.45 19.80
N GLU A 349 -18.10 6.28 20.15
CA GLU A 349 -17.66 5.93 21.50
C GLU A 349 -16.68 6.99 22.02
N ASP A 350 -16.74 7.28 23.33
CA ASP A 350 -15.82 8.25 23.96
C ASP A 350 -14.37 7.74 23.97
N ASN A 351 -14.18 6.43 24.04
CA ASN A 351 -12.87 5.77 24.04
C ASN A 351 -12.86 4.58 23.06
N PRO A 352 -12.81 4.81 21.74
CA PRO A 352 -12.96 3.76 20.73
C PRO A 352 -11.96 2.62 20.86
N PHE A 353 -10.71 2.89 21.27
CA PHE A 353 -9.69 1.86 21.50
C PHE A 353 -10.00 0.94 22.68
N LEU A 354 -10.83 1.38 23.63
CA LEU A 354 -11.29 0.60 24.77
C LEU A 354 -12.70 0.03 24.58
N GLY A 355 -13.32 0.33 23.45
CA GLY A 355 -14.73 0.08 23.16
C GLY A 355 -15.02 -1.22 22.42
N TRP A 356 -16.04 -1.16 21.58
CA TRP A 356 -16.53 -2.29 20.79
C TRP A 356 -15.71 -2.44 19.52
N ARG A 357 -14.71 -3.29 19.57
CA ARG A 357 -13.75 -3.55 18.49
C ARG A 357 -13.34 -5.01 18.43
N ALA A 358 -12.77 -5.43 17.32
CA ALA A 358 -12.11 -6.71 17.11
C ALA A 358 -12.97 -7.91 17.54
N LEU A 359 -12.45 -8.79 18.39
CA LEU A 359 -13.16 -9.98 18.87
C LEU A 359 -14.50 -9.64 19.57
N ARG A 360 -14.61 -8.48 20.18
CA ARG A 360 -15.85 -8.02 20.81
C ARG A 360 -16.98 -7.82 19.80
N ILE A 361 -16.65 -7.33 18.62
CA ILE A 361 -17.58 -7.28 17.48
C ILE A 361 -17.86 -8.69 16.98
N SER A 362 -16.81 -9.48 16.73
CA SER A 362 -16.94 -10.82 16.16
C SER A 362 -17.82 -11.75 16.98
N LEU A 363 -17.73 -11.71 18.31
CA LEU A 363 -18.55 -12.54 19.20
C LEU A 363 -20.03 -12.09 19.26
N THR A 364 -20.34 -10.85 18.92
CA THR A 364 -21.72 -10.33 18.88
C THR A 364 -22.33 -10.34 17.49
N ARG A 365 -21.50 -10.48 16.44
CA ARG A 365 -21.87 -10.47 15.03
C ARG A 365 -21.44 -11.79 14.38
N GLU A 366 -22.14 -12.88 14.76
CA GLU A 366 -21.89 -14.22 14.19
C GLU A 366 -22.05 -14.23 12.66
N ASP A 367 -22.91 -13.38 12.11
CA ASP A 367 -23.11 -13.18 10.68
C ASP A 367 -21.86 -12.71 9.94
N LEU A 368 -20.93 -12.05 10.62
CA LEU A 368 -19.61 -11.65 10.10
C LEU A 368 -18.54 -12.68 10.42
N PHE A 369 -18.60 -13.26 11.61
CA PHE A 369 -17.51 -14.07 12.14
C PHE A 369 -17.51 -15.50 11.59
N ILE A 370 -18.68 -16.14 11.48
CA ILE A 370 -18.78 -17.51 10.94
C ILE A 370 -18.28 -17.60 9.50
N PRO A 371 -18.68 -16.70 8.56
CA PRO A 371 -18.09 -16.70 7.21
C PRO A 371 -16.56 -16.54 7.21
N GLN A 372 -15.99 -15.73 8.11
CA GLN A 372 -14.54 -15.58 8.21
C GLN A 372 -13.87 -16.87 8.69
N LEU A 373 -14.41 -17.52 9.72
CA LEU A 373 -13.90 -18.81 10.22
C LEU A 373 -13.96 -19.89 9.14
N LYS A 374 -15.09 -19.99 8.43
CA LYS A 374 -15.26 -20.91 7.30
C LYS A 374 -14.23 -20.66 6.21
N ALA A 375 -14.01 -19.41 5.83
CA ALA A 375 -13.04 -19.03 4.81
C ALA A 375 -11.61 -19.44 5.20
N ILE A 376 -11.21 -19.26 6.47
CA ILE A 376 -9.87 -19.66 6.94
C ILE A 376 -9.74 -21.20 6.97
N LEU A 377 -10.74 -21.91 7.46
CA LEU A 377 -10.74 -23.38 7.48
C LEU A 377 -10.63 -23.97 6.06
N ARG A 378 -11.34 -23.41 5.09
CA ARG A 378 -11.27 -23.79 3.66
C ARG A 378 -9.89 -23.49 3.08
N ALA A 379 -9.32 -22.34 3.40
CA ALA A 379 -7.98 -21.97 2.95
C ALA A 379 -6.89 -22.91 3.48
N GLY A 380 -7.08 -23.46 4.68
CA GLY A 380 -6.17 -24.42 5.31
C GLY A 380 -5.96 -25.73 4.53
N VAL A 381 -6.84 -26.07 3.60
CA VAL A 381 -6.66 -27.24 2.69
C VAL A 381 -5.44 -27.07 1.78
N TYR A 382 -5.04 -25.84 1.50
CA TYR A 382 -3.98 -25.50 0.55
C TYR A 382 -2.61 -25.26 1.20
N GLY A 383 -2.51 -25.37 2.52
CA GLY A 383 -1.26 -25.21 3.25
C GLY A 383 -1.49 -24.96 4.75
N LYS A 384 -0.44 -24.58 5.45
CA LYS A 384 -0.49 -24.37 6.90
C LYS A 384 -1.13 -23.02 7.23
N ALA A 385 -2.40 -23.03 7.60
CA ALA A 385 -3.12 -21.87 8.09
C ALA A 385 -3.24 -21.90 9.63
N ALA A 386 -3.26 -20.73 10.26
CA ALA A 386 -3.56 -20.57 11.66
C ALA A 386 -4.50 -19.39 11.88
N ILE A 387 -5.43 -19.52 12.82
CA ILE A 387 -6.34 -18.47 13.24
C ILE A 387 -5.71 -17.74 14.43
N MET A 388 -5.67 -16.41 14.38
CA MET A 388 -5.23 -15.57 15.49
C MET A 388 -6.33 -14.62 15.93
N LEU A 389 -6.71 -14.66 17.19
CA LEU A 389 -7.78 -13.84 17.77
C LEU A 389 -7.21 -12.56 18.37
N PRO A 390 -7.63 -11.36 17.92
CA PRO A 390 -7.23 -10.09 18.51
C PRO A 390 -8.01 -9.76 19.78
N MET A 391 -7.49 -8.91 20.65
CA MET A 391 -8.16 -8.28 21.79
C MET A 391 -8.74 -9.24 22.85
N VAL A 392 -8.18 -10.44 22.97
CA VAL A 392 -8.59 -11.44 23.97
C VAL A 392 -8.24 -10.98 25.38
N ILE A 393 -9.14 -11.21 26.36
CA ILE A 393 -8.92 -10.93 27.79
C ILE A 393 -9.26 -12.12 28.69
N SER A 394 -9.94 -13.16 28.18
CA SER A 394 -10.45 -14.25 29.02
C SER A 394 -10.51 -15.61 28.31
N VAL A 395 -10.52 -16.68 29.09
CA VAL A 395 -10.80 -18.05 28.61
C VAL A 395 -12.22 -18.19 28.07
N THR A 396 -13.16 -17.43 28.63
CA THR A 396 -14.56 -17.45 28.16
C THR A 396 -14.69 -17.08 26.70
N GLU A 397 -13.97 -16.02 26.26
CA GLU A 397 -13.96 -15.61 24.85
C GLU A 397 -13.38 -16.69 23.94
N ILE A 398 -12.28 -17.34 24.36
CA ILE A 398 -11.67 -18.45 23.61
C ILE A 398 -12.66 -19.62 23.47
N ASN A 399 -13.37 -19.97 24.53
CA ASN A 399 -14.36 -21.04 24.50
C ASN A 399 -15.56 -20.71 23.62
N GLN A 400 -16.01 -19.45 23.62
CA GLN A 400 -17.04 -18.98 22.69
C GLN A 400 -16.59 -19.13 21.23
N VAL A 401 -15.35 -18.71 20.92
CA VAL A 401 -14.79 -18.89 19.57
C VAL A 401 -14.71 -20.37 19.18
N LYS A 402 -14.28 -21.25 20.08
CA LYS A 402 -14.24 -22.69 19.82
C LYS A 402 -15.63 -23.24 19.47
N THR A 403 -16.67 -22.78 20.17
CA THR A 403 -18.05 -23.15 19.87
C THR A 403 -18.47 -22.67 18.47
N LEU A 404 -18.11 -21.43 18.09
CA LEU A 404 -18.40 -20.89 16.76
C LEU A 404 -17.57 -21.58 15.67
N LEU A 405 -16.36 -22.01 15.99
CA LEU A 405 -15.50 -22.75 15.06
C LEU A 405 -16.11 -24.13 14.75
N GLU A 406 -16.61 -24.84 15.76
CA GLU A 406 -17.34 -26.11 15.54
C GLU A 406 -18.63 -25.88 14.76
N LYS A 407 -19.36 -24.79 15.01
CA LYS A 407 -20.51 -24.42 14.19
C LYS A 407 -20.12 -24.18 12.72
N ALA A 408 -19.02 -23.45 12.48
CA ALA A 408 -18.51 -23.20 11.13
C ALA A 408 -18.13 -24.50 10.40
N LYS A 409 -17.48 -25.46 11.08
CA LYS A 409 -17.15 -26.78 10.54
C LYS A 409 -18.41 -27.57 10.18
N ASN A 410 -19.41 -27.60 11.06
CA ASN A 410 -20.67 -28.30 10.80
C ASN A 410 -21.42 -27.71 9.60
N GLU A 411 -21.40 -26.38 9.42
CA GLU A 411 -21.96 -25.73 8.26
C GLU A 411 -21.21 -26.11 6.96
N LEU A 412 -19.86 -26.13 6.98
CA LEU A 412 -19.06 -26.58 5.85
C LEU A 412 -19.34 -28.03 5.45
N ILE A 413 -19.50 -28.93 6.45
CA ILE A 413 -19.90 -30.33 6.22
C ILE A 413 -21.28 -30.38 5.53
N ALA A 414 -22.25 -29.64 6.06
CA ALA A 414 -23.60 -29.60 5.48
C ALA A 414 -23.63 -29.02 4.05
N GLU A 415 -22.72 -28.09 3.75
CA GLU A 415 -22.57 -27.50 2.41
C GLU A 415 -21.71 -28.36 1.47
N GLY A 416 -21.10 -29.44 1.93
CA GLY A 416 -20.21 -30.30 1.15
C GLY A 416 -18.90 -29.62 0.73
N LYS A 417 -18.44 -28.62 1.48
CA LYS A 417 -17.20 -27.89 1.24
C LYS A 417 -16.03 -28.51 1.99
N GLU A 418 -14.90 -28.66 1.31
CA GLU A 418 -13.66 -29.12 1.94
C GLU A 418 -13.10 -28.06 2.90
N TYR A 419 -12.56 -28.52 4.03
CA TYR A 419 -11.87 -27.70 5.00
C TYR A 419 -10.74 -28.49 5.69
N SER A 420 -9.82 -27.81 6.35
CA SER A 420 -8.72 -28.45 7.10
C SER A 420 -9.06 -28.54 8.57
N GLU A 421 -8.83 -29.70 9.16
CA GLU A 421 -8.89 -29.91 10.61
C GLU A 421 -7.63 -29.40 11.33
N ASP A 422 -6.51 -29.23 10.59
CA ASP A 422 -5.20 -28.90 11.15
C ASP A 422 -4.95 -27.38 11.23
N VAL A 423 -6.02 -26.58 11.32
CA VAL A 423 -5.90 -25.13 11.50
C VAL A 423 -5.72 -24.82 12.98
N SER A 424 -4.51 -24.36 13.36
CA SER A 424 -4.18 -23.97 14.73
C SER A 424 -4.94 -22.72 15.17
N LEU A 425 -5.33 -22.67 16.45
CA LEU A 425 -5.99 -21.52 17.08
C LEU A 425 -5.06 -20.85 18.09
N GLY A 426 -4.70 -19.62 17.85
CA GLY A 426 -3.90 -18.79 18.76
C GLY A 426 -4.56 -17.45 19.08
N ILE A 427 -3.91 -16.71 19.97
CA ILE A 427 -4.36 -15.37 20.34
C ILE A 427 -3.26 -14.33 20.16
N MET A 428 -3.67 -13.12 19.87
CA MET A 428 -2.80 -11.96 19.99
C MET A 428 -2.79 -11.49 21.45
N VAL A 429 -1.62 -11.55 22.07
CA VAL A 429 -1.44 -11.03 23.43
C VAL A 429 -1.08 -9.55 23.31
N GLU A 430 -2.10 -8.73 23.37
CA GLU A 430 -1.99 -7.27 23.19
C GLU A 430 -2.72 -6.46 24.26
N THR A 431 -3.41 -7.14 25.16
CA THR A 431 -3.97 -6.53 26.36
C THR A 431 -3.16 -6.94 27.60
N PRO A 432 -2.97 -6.05 28.60
CA PRO A 432 -2.34 -6.43 29.86
C PRO A 432 -3.03 -7.60 30.54
N ALA A 433 -4.35 -7.71 30.42
CA ALA A 433 -5.14 -8.82 30.94
C ALA A 433 -4.70 -10.17 30.34
N ALA A 434 -4.57 -10.26 29.01
CA ALA A 434 -4.09 -11.47 28.36
C ALA A 434 -2.66 -11.84 28.79
N ALA A 435 -1.77 -10.84 28.89
CA ALA A 435 -0.38 -11.08 29.29
C ALA A 435 -0.26 -11.59 30.74
N VAL A 436 -1.04 -11.04 31.68
CA VAL A 436 -1.10 -11.50 33.07
C VAL A 436 -1.72 -12.90 33.17
N MET A 437 -2.76 -13.15 32.36
CA MET A 437 -3.46 -14.45 32.34
C MET A 437 -2.80 -15.49 31.40
N ALA A 438 -1.68 -15.17 30.78
CA ALA A 438 -1.00 -16.06 29.81
C ALA A 438 -0.78 -17.50 30.34
N PRO A 439 -0.40 -17.75 31.61
CA PRO A 439 -0.28 -19.12 32.11
C PRO A 439 -1.58 -19.93 32.13
N VAL A 440 -2.72 -19.26 32.18
CA VAL A 440 -4.04 -19.91 32.11
C VAL A 440 -4.46 -20.05 30.63
N LEU A 441 -4.32 -19.00 29.84
CA LEU A 441 -4.72 -18.96 28.43
C LEU A 441 -3.92 -19.95 27.57
N ALA A 442 -2.64 -20.19 27.89
CA ALA A 442 -1.77 -21.15 27.19
C ALA A 442 -2.32 -22.59 27.16
N LYS A 443 -3.21 -22.96 28.10
CA LYS A 443 -3.87 -24.27 28.13
C LYS A 443 -4.99 -24.42 27.12
N HIS A 444 -5.40 -23.30 26.48
CA HIS A 444 -6.59 -23.24 25.65
C HIS A 444 -6.29 -22.90 24.18
N VAL A 445 -5.03 -22.63 23.85
CA VAL A 445 -4.61 -22.22 22.51
C VAL A 445 -3.32 -22.93 22.10
N ASP A 446 -3.02 -22.89 20.80
CA ASP A 446 -1.85 -23.56 20.22
C ASP A 446 -0.64 -22.62 20.14
N PHE A 447 -0.85 -21.29 20.23
CA PHE A 447 0.22 -20.30 20.20
C PHE A 447 -0.20 -18.93 20.73
N PHE A 448 0.82 -18.15 21.06
CA PHE A 448 0.71 -16.72 21.31
C PHE A 448 1.44 -15.91 20.24
N SER A 449 0.86 -14.78 19.84
CA SER A 449 1.57 -13.74 19.09
C SER A 449 1.44 -12.41 19.84
N ILE A 450 2.56 -11.82 20.22
CA ILE A 450 2.56 -10.60 21.05
C ILE A 450 2.36 -9.37 20.15
N GLY A 451 1.25 -8.66 20.35
CA GLY A 451 0.91 -7.42 19.66
C GLY A 451 1.40 -6.20 20.45
N THR A 452 2.69 -5.84 20.32
CA THR A 452 3.29 -4.80 21.17
C THR A 452 2.69 -3.43 20.98
N ASN A 453 2.11 -3.12 19.79
CA ASN A 453 1.53 -1.82 19.55
C ASN A 453 0.43 -1.48 20.55
N ASP A 454 -0.54 -2.37 20.71
CA ASP A 454 -1.65 -2.20 21.65
C ASP A 454 -1.23 -2.56 23.08
N LEU A 455 -0.36 -3.57 23.27
CA LEU A 455 0.13 -3.94 24.61
C LEU A 455 0.83 -2.77 25.29
N VAL A 456 1.68 -2.02 24.58
CA VAL A 456 2.35 -0.82 25.11
C VAL A 456 1.33 0.26 25.44
N GLN A 457 0.43 0.55 24.50
CA GLN A 457 -0.62 1.56 24.64
C GLN A 457 -1.46 1.32 25.90
N TYR A 458 -1.96 0.11 26.08
CA TYR A 458 -2.80 -0.24 27.23
C TYR A 458 -2.03 -0.37 28.54
N THR A 459 -0.79 -0.86 28.50
CA THR A 459 0.05 -1.00 29.71
C THR A 459 0.45 0.35 30.28
N LEU A 460 0.80 1.31 29.40
CA LEU A 460 1.25 2.62 29.80
C LEU A 460 0.12 3.67 29.84
N ALA A 461 -1.09 3.29 29.43
CA ALA A 461 -2.23 4.20 29.28
C ALA A 461 -1.89 5.42 28.41
N VAL A 462 -1.19 5.20 27.30
CA VAL A 462 -0.70 6.24 26.39
C VAL A 462 -1.27 6.01 25.00
N ASP A 463 -1.98 7.00 24.49
CA ASP A 463 -2.42 7.01 23.10
C ASP A 463 -1.22 7.30 22.19
N ARG A 464 -0.81 6.30 21.39
CA ARG A 464 0.36 6.37 20.48
C ARG A 464 0.23 7.39 19.36
N VAL A 465 -1.01 7.77 18.99
CA VAL A 465 -1.27 8.77 17.93
C VAL A 465 -1.41 10.19 18.47
N ASN A 466 -1.49 10.36 19.79
CA ASN A 466 -1.58 11.68 20.40
C ASN A 466 -0.17 12.27 20.59
N HIS A 467 0.18 13.26 19.78
CA HIS A 467 1.50 13.90 19.77
C HIS A 467 1.97 14.46 21.13
N ASN A 468 1.02 14.83 22.01
CA ASN A 468 1.35 15.43 23.31
C ASN A 468 1.86 14.39 24.32
N VAL A 469 1.53 13.12 24.16
CA VAL A 469 1.88 12.05 25.11
C VAL A 469 2.64 10.88 24.45
N ALA A 470 2.79 10.88 23.12
CA ALA A 470 3.48 9.81 22.39
C ALA A 470 4.93 9.59 22.84
N TYR A 471 5.58 10.59 23.43
CA TYR A 471 6.93 10.46 24.00
C TYR A 471 7.00 9.49 25.18
N LEU A 472 5.89 9.18 25.84
CA LEU A 472 5.78 8.18 26.90
C LEU A 472 5.66 6.74 26.37
N TYR A 473 5.36 6.60 25.08
CA TYR A 473 5.20 5.31 24.43
C TYR A 473 6.58 4.66 24.22
N SER A 474 6.84 3.54 24.93
CA SER A 474 8.11 2.83 24.81
C SER A 474 7.93 1.33 25.00
N HIS A 475 8.29 0.55 24.00
CA HIS A 475 8.30 -0.91 24.12
C HIS A 475 9.43 -1.44 25.02
N PHE A 476 10.43 -0.62 25.35
CA PHE A 476 11.47 -0.96 26.32
C PHE A 476 11.09 -0.63 27.77
N HIS A 477 9.88 -0.11 28.01
CA HIS A 477 9.47 0.18 29.39
C HIS A 477 9.44 -1.12 30.23
N PRO A 478 9.99 -1.14 31.46
CA PRO A 478 10.09 -2.36 32.28
C PRO A 478 8.77 -3.09 32.53
N ALA A 479 7.65 -2.36 32.65
CA ALA A 479 6.33 -2.97 32.79
C ALA A 479 5.95 -3.78 31.56
N VAL A 480 6.19 -3.25 30.37
CA VAL A 480 5.92 -3.91 29.08
C VAL A 480 6.82 -5.14 28.93
N LEU A 481 8.12 -5.01 29.19
CA LEU A 481 9.06 -6.12 29.10
C LEU A 481 8.71 -7.27 30.07
N ARG A 482 8.19 -6.96 31.27
CA ARG A 482 7.70 -7.99 32.19
C ARG A 482 6.50 -8.74 31.65
N LEU A 483 5.55 -8.07 31.04
CA LEU A 483 4.38 -8.70 30.44
C LEU A 483 4.78 -9.58 29.24
N ILE A 484 5.70 -9.11 28.40
CA ILE A 484 6.27 -9.89 27.29
C ILE A 484 6.97 -11.15 27.82
N TYR A 485 7.83 -11.02 28.83
CA TYR A 485 8.52 -12.15 29.43
C TYR A 485 7.55 -13.15 30.06
N THR A 486 6.52 -12.68 30.78
CA THR A 486 5.48 -13.55 31.36
C THR A 486 4.77 -14.34 30.26
N THR A 487 4.46 -13.72 29.15
CA THR A 487 3.80 -14.37 28.00
C THR A 487 4.71 -15.44 27.37
N ILE A 488 5.97 -15.10 27.08
CA ILE A 488 6.93 -16.05 26.49
C ILE A 488 7.20 -17.22 27.44
N LYS A 489 7.36 -16.93 28.72
CA LYS A 489 7.55 -17.98 29.75
C LYS A 489 6.33 -18.92 29.84
N ALA A 490 5.12 -18.37 29.83
CA ALA A 490 3.90 -19.16 29.85
C ALA A 490 3.77 -20.07 28.62
N ALA A 491 4.11 -19.57 27.42
CA ALA A 491 4.12 -20.38 26.20
C ALA A 491 5.10 -21.56 26.35
N ARG A 492 6.32 -21.30 26.78
CA ARG A 492 7.34 -22.32 26.97
C ARG A 492 6.92 -23.38 28.03
N ASP A 493 6.38 -22.92 29.15
CA ASP A 493 5.96 -23.81 30.25
C ASP A 493 4.80 -24.76 29.84
N HIS A 494 4.05 -24.39 28.78
CA HIS A 494 2.93 -25.18 28.23
C HIS A 494 3.22 -25.80 26.86
N ASN A 495 4.48 -25.74 26.37
CA ASN A 495 4.91 -26.28 25.08
C ASN A 495 4.11 -25.74 23.87
N ILE A 496 3.70 -24.50 23.92
CA ILE A 496 3.18 -23.76 22.76
C ILE A 496 4.22 -22.75 22.30
N TRP A 497 4.17 -22.36 21.01
CA TRP A 497 5.11 -21.36 20.53
C TRP A 497 4.64 -19.93 20.83
N ALA A 498 5.59 -19.01 20.97
CA ALA A 498 5.33 -17.59 21.12
C ALA A 498 6.03 -16.80 20.02
N GLY A 499 5.26 -16.00 19.29
CA GLY A 499 5.75 -15.04 18.32
C GLY A 499 5.50 -13.60 18.76
N MET A 500 6.02 -12.66 17.98
CA MET A 500 5.75 -11.24 18.12
C MET A 500 5.48 -10.63 16.75
N CYS A 501 4.39 -9.89 16.59
CA CYS A 501 4.01 -9.25 15.34
C CYS A 501 3.86 -7.71 15.43
N GLY A 502 4.09 -7.15 16.63
CA GLY A 502 4.15 -5.71 16.82
C GLY A 502 5.44 -5.09 16.25
N GLU A 503 5.48 -3.76 16.18
CA GLU A 503 6.61 -3.02 15.62
C GLU A 503 7.94 -3.28 16.32
N MET A 504 7.91 -3.64 17.61
CA MET A 504 9.09 -4.04 18.37
C MET A 504 9.87 -5.19 17.71
N ALA A 505 9.22 -6.08 16.97
CA ALA A 505 9.87 -7.20 16.28
C ALA A 505 10.86 -6.73 15.20
N SER A 506 10.66 -5.55 14.64
CA SER A 506 11.52 -4.95 13.60
C SER A 506 12.74 -4.20 14.14
N ASP A 507 12.81 -3.99 15.46
CA ASP A 507 13.95 -3.34 16.11
C ASP A 507 15.06 -4.38 16.39
N PRO A 508 16.26 -4.25 15.77
CA PRO A 508 17.35 -5.22 15.99
C PRO A 508 17.83 -5.32 17.44
N ALA A 509 17.71 -4.26 18.25
CA ALA A 509 18.09 -4.30 19.66
C ALA A 509 17.04 -5.06 20.47
N ALA A 510 15.76 -4.83 20.18
CA ALA A 510 14.67 -5.56 20.76
C ALA A 510 14.72 -7.06 20.39
N ALA A 511 15.06 -7.40 19.15
CA ALA A 511 15.19 -8.78 18.70
C ALA A 511 16.20 -9.56 19.56
N VAL A 512 17.34 -8.97 19.89
CA VAL A 512 18.34 -9.59 20.79
C VAL A 512 17.74 -9.88 22.16
N LEU A 513 17.04 -8.91 22.74
CA LEU A 513 16.38 -9.06 24.04
C LEU A 513 15.30 -10.15 24.01
N LEU A 514 14.50 -10.18 22.97
CA LEU A 514 13.42 -11.16 22.79
C LEU A 514 13.96 -12.58 22.61
N LEU A 515 15.07 -12.75 21.89
CA LEU A 515 15.77 -14.03 21.79
C LEU A 515 16.25 -14.50 23.16
N GLY A 516 16.84 -13.60 23.96
CA GLY A 516 17.24 -13.90 25.33
C GLY A 516 16.08 -14.30 26.24
N MET A 517 14.86 -13.85 25.96
CA MET A 517 13.63 -14.27 26.64
C MET A 517 13.09 -15.62 26.13
N GLY A 518 13.55 -16.11 24.97
CA GLY A 518 13.13 -17.38 24.37
C GLY A 518 11.97 -17.27 23.41
N ILE A 519 11.86 -16.18 22.64
CA ILE A 519 10.86 -16.02 21.57
C ILE A 519 11.12 -17.01 20.43
N HIS A 520 10.06 -17.52 19.80
CA HIS A 520 10.17 -18.48 18.69
C HIS A 520 10.09 -17.82 17.31
N GLU A 521 9.29 -16.74 17.19
CA GLU A 521 9.05 -16.05 15.94
C GLU A 521 9.09 -14.53 16.11
N LEU A 522 9.65 -13.84 15.13
CA LEU A 522 9.59 -12.39 14.99
C LEU A 522 8.96 -12.06 13.63
N SER A 523 7.77 -11.48 13.64
CA SER A 523 7.03 -11.10 12.43
C SER A 523 7.01 -9.59 12.27
N MET A 524 7.41 -9.11 11.09
CA MET A 524 7.62 -7.69 10.83
C MET A 524 7.30 -7.32 9.37
N SER A 525 7.40 -6.04 9.04
CA SER A 525 7.37 -5.62 7.63
C SER A 525 8.56 -6.25 6.89
N ALA A 526 8.31 -6.75 5.68
CA ALA A 526 9.28 -7.52 4.90
C ALA A 526 10.66 -6.82 4.73
N PRO A 527 10.74 -5.50 4.44
CA PRO A 527 12.02 -4.79 4.33
C PRO A 527 12.87 -4.78 5.61
N SER A 528 12.28 -5.02 6.78
CA SER A 528 12.98 -5.04 8.07
C SER A 528 13.67 -6.40 8.35
N ILE A 529 13.22 -7.47 7.70
CA ILE A 529 13.70 -8.84 7.94
C ILE A 529 15.22 -8.96 7.78
N PRO A 530 15.85 -8.47 6.69
CA PRO A 530 17.29 -8.65 6.51
C PRO A 530 18.12 -7.99 7.60
N LYS A 531 17.71 -6.80 8.05
CA LYS A 531 18.39 -6.05 9.11
C LYS A 531 18.36 -6.79 10.45
N VAL A 532 17.21 -7.35 10.81
CA VAL A 532 17.04 -8.15 12.02
C VAL A 532 17.80 -9.48 11.89
N LYS A 533 17.72 -10.14 10.73
CA LYS A 533 18.47 -11.37 10.44
C LYS A 533 19.98 -11.17 10.57
N GLU A 534 20.51 -10.09 10.01
CA GLU A 534 21.92 -9.73 10.14
C GLU A 534 22.35 -9.59 11.61
N LYS A 535 21.52 -8.89 12.41
CA LYS A 535 21.80 -8.69 13.85
C LYS A 535 21.81 -10.02 14.59
N ILE A 536 20.83 -10.88 14.37
CA ILE A 536 20.73 -12.19 15.01
C ILE A 536 21.93 -13.06 14.66
N ARG A 537 22.38 -13.09 13.40
CA ARG A 537 23.52 -13.89 12.97
C ARG A 537 24.87 -13.42 13.49
N LYS A 538 24.93 -12.24 14.08
CA LYS A 538 26.16 -11.63 14.67
C LYS A 538 26.27 -11.79 16.19
N ILE A 539 25.26 -12.37 16.86
CA ILE A 539 25.24 -12.54 18.32
C ILE A 539 25.38 -14.01 18.72
#